data_bd0f221144d77228bcf088a35c2625f4
#
_entry.id   bd0f221144d77228bcf088a35c2625f4
#
_cell.length_a   1.000
_cell.length_b   1.000
_cell.length_c   1.000
_cell.angle_alpha   90.00
_cell.angle_beta   90.00
_cell.angle_gamma   90.00
#
_symmetry.space_group_name_H-M   'P 1'
#
loop_
_entity.id
_entity.type
_entity.pdbx_description
1 polymer ?
#
loop_
_entity_poly.entity_id
_entity_poly.type
_entity_poly.pdbx_seq_one_letter_code
_entity_poly.pdbx_strand_id
1 'polypeptide(L)' 'MTTNTLLLNGRTVVDAEVDGVDSRDYPDFCDAYFCSAFYEDSGEALSDDDLVLLQELFPEVLWDKCFDKLH' A
#
# COMPACT_ATOMS: atom_id res chain seq x y z
N MET A 1 17.28 3.70 -7.41
CA MET A 1 16.18 3.40 -6.52
C MET A 1 14.98 4.28 -6.83
N THR A 2 13.85 3.68 -7.00
CA THR A 2 12.65 4.43 -7.37
C THR A 2 11.89 4.81 -6.13
N THR A 3 11.60 6.09 -6.00
CA THR A 3 10.74 6.57 -4.92
C THR A 3 9.33 6.67 -5.50
N ASN A 4 8.45 5.80 -5.04
CA ASN A 4 7.07 5.83 -5.48
C ASN A 4 6.29 6.78 -4.58
N THR A 5 5.88 7.91 -5.14
CA THR A 5 5.02 8.83 -4.43
C THR A 5 3.57 8.39 -4.63
N LEU A 6 2.91 8.05 -3.54
CA LEU A 6 1.50 7.67 -3.57
C LEU A 6 0.65 8.92 -3.43
N LEU A 7 -0.26 9.11 -4.36
CA LEU A 7 -1.20 10.23 -4.31
C LEU A 7 -2.61 9.70 -4.24
N LEU A 8 -3.37 10.20 -3.27
CA LEU A 8 -4.77 9.82 -3.09
C LEU A 8 -5.55 11.09 -2.82
N ASN A 9 -6.58 11.33 -3.61
CA ASN A 9 -7.41 12.54 -3.50
C ASN A 9 -6.57 13.81 -3.62
N GLY A 10 -5.49 13.76 -4.43
CA GLY A 10 -4.58 14.90 -4.60
C GLY A 10 -3.63 15.13 -3.43
N ARG A 11 -3.57 14.21 -2.48
CA ARG A 11 -2.73 14.34 -1.27
C ARG A 11 -1.67 13.24 -1.27
N THR A 12 -0.47 13.58 -0.81
CA THR A 12 0.62 12.60 -0.71
C THR A 12 0.37 11.64 0.45
N VAL A 13 0.53 10.37 0.17
CA VAL A 13 0.37 9.30 1.16
C VAL A 13 1.74 8.73 1.51
N VAL A 14 2.00 8.55 2.80
CA VAL A 14 3.28 8.05 3.32
C VAL A 14 3.03 6.92 4.32
N ASP A 15 4.10 6.22 4.67
CA ASP A 15 4.09 5.15 5.69
C ASP A 15 3.05 4.07 5.38
N ALA A 16 2.84 3.78 4.11
CA ALA A 16 1.92 2.73 3.71
C ALA A 16 2.49 1.36 4.09
N GLU A 17 1.69 0.57 4.76
CA GLU A 17 2.05 -0.79 5.16
C GLU A 17 1.06 -1.79 4.60
N VAL A 18 1.55 -3.00 4.35
CA VAL A 18 0.72 -4.08 3.82
C VAL A 18 0.68 -5.25 4.79
N ASP A 19 -0.38 -6.02 4.71
CA ASP A 19 -0.55 -7.23 5.50
C ASP A 19 -1.16 -8.31 4.60
N GLY A 20 -1.32 -9.52 5.15
CA GLY A 20 -1.85 -10.62 4.37
C GLY A 20 -0.88 -11.18 3.34
N VAL A 21 0.41 -10.86 3.48
CA VAL A 21 1.45 -11.36 2.56
C VAL A 21 1.74 -12.82 2.90
N ASP A 22 1.57 -13.70 1.92
CA ASP A 22 1.84 -15.12 2.08
C ASP A 22 2.70 -15.59 0.91
N SER A 23 3.84 -16.20 1.21
CA SER A 23 4.75 -16.69 0.18
C SER A 23 4.10 -17.75 -0.71
N ARG A 24 3.07 -18.42 -0.23
CA ARG A 24 2.35 -19.42 -1.03
C ARG A 24 1.50 -18.80 -2.13
N ASP A 25 1.17 -17.51 -1.98
CA ASP A 25 0.41 -16.77 -2.99
C ASP A 25 1.31 -16.09 -4.03
N TYR A 26 2.62 -16.25 -3.87
CA TYR A 26 3.58 -15.69 -4.81
C TYR A 26 3.34 -16.25 -6.21
N PRO A 27 3.37 -15.41 -7.26
CA PRO A 27 3.63 -13.97 -7.22
C PRO A 27 2.37 -13.10 -7.13
N ASP A 28 1.19 -13.66 -7.07
CA ASP A 28 -0.05 -12.90 -7.18
C ASP A 28 -0.45 -12.16 -5.90
N PHE A 29 -0.10 -12.71 -4.73
CA PHE A 29 -0.43 -12.11 -3.44
C PHE A 29 -1.89 -11.67 -3.33
N CYS A 30 -2.79 -12.60 -3.66
CA CYS A 30 -4.23 -12.30 -3.74
C CYS A 30 -4.82 -11.79 -2.44
N ASP A 31 -4.26 -12.21 -1.30
CA ASP A 31 -4.78 -11.83 0.01
C ASP A 31 -4.10 -10.60 0.59
N ALA A 32 -3.08 -10.06 -0.07
CA ALA A 32 -2.37 -8.89 0.42
C ALA A 32 -3.22 -7.63 0.26
N TYR A 33 -3.07 -6.73 1.22
CA TYR A 33 -3.82 -5.48 1.23
C TYR A 33 -3.05 -4.41 2.00
N PHE A 34 -3.37 -3.15 1.75
CA PHE A 34 -2.84 -2.06 2.58
C PHE A 34 -3.58 -2.06 3.91
N CYS A 35 -2.85 -2.25 4.99
CA CYS A 35 -3.45 -2.28 6.33
C CYS A 35 -3.37 -0.93 7.02
N SER A 36 -2.42 -0.08 6.65
CA SER A 36 -2.35 1.28 7.17
C SER A 36 -1.60 2.19 6.22
N ALA A 37 -1.92 3.46 6.27
CA ALA A 37 -1.19 4.50 5.55
C ALA A 37 -1.61 5.84 6.14
N PHE A 38 -0.84 6.88 5.84
CA PHE A 38 -1.07 8.20 6.40
C PHE A 38 -0.94 9.27 5.32
N TYR A 39 -1.66 10.36 5.46
CA TYR A 39 -1.48 11.53 4.64
C TYR A 39 -0.30 12.34 5.18
N GLU A 40 0.63 12.69 4.29
CA GLU A 40 1.83 13.41 4.70
C GLU A 40 1.52 14.81 5.24
N ASP A 41 0.57 15.50 4.63
CA ASP A 41 0.27 16.89 4.94
C ASP A 41 -0.33 17.08 6.33
N SER A 42 -1.14 16.12 6.79
CA SER A 42 -1.81 16.23 8.09
C SER A 42 -1.39 15.17 9.08
N GLY A 43 -0.75 14.09 8.61
CA GLY A 43 -0.44 12.94 9.44
C GLY A 43 -1.66 12.10 9.77
N GLU A 44 -2.77 12.33 9.10
CA GLU A 44 -4.01 11.62 9.32
C GLU A 44 -3.94 10.21 8.75
N ALA A 45 -4.42 9.23 9.52
CA ALA A 45 -4.51 7.86 9.02
C ALA A 45 -5.61 7.74 7.97
N LEU A 46 -5.36 6.94 6.95
CA LEU A 46 -6.38 6.66 5.93
C LEU A 46 -7.49 5.80 6.53
N SER A 47 -8.73 6.08 6.11
CA SER A 47 -9.86 5.23 6.46
C SER A 47 -9.81 3.92 5.67
N ASP A 48 -10.65 2.96 6.06
CA ASP A 48 -10.73 1.69 5.33
C ASP A 48 -11.07 1.90 3.86
N ASP A 49 -11.99 2.81 3.58
CA ASP A 49 -12.36 3.14 2.20
C ASP A 49 -11.19 3.71 1.43
N ASP A 50 -10.41 4.57 2.07
CA ASP A 50 -9.23 5.17 1.44
C ASP A 50 -8.15 4.12 1.17
N LEU A 51 -7.99 3.18 2.09
CA LEU A 51 -7.02 2.10 1.91
C LEU A 51 -7.40 1.21 0.73
N VAL A 52 -8.68 0.89 0.60
CA VAL A 52 -9.17 0.10 -0.55
C VAL A 52 -8.95 0.86 -1.85
N LEU A 53 -9.25 2.15 -1.86
CA LEU A 53 -9.03 2.98 -3.03
C LEU A 53 -7.55 3.04 -3.41
N LEU A 54 -6.68 3.17 -2.42
CA LEU A 54 -5.24 3.17 -2.63
C LEU A 54 -4.79 1.89 -3.31
N GLN A 55 -5.30 0.75 -2.86
CA GLN A 55 -4.98 -0.54 -3.44
C GLN A 55 -5.45 -0.64 -4.89
N GLU A 56 -6.62 -0.13 -5.19
CA GLU A 56 -7.16 -0.15 -6.56
C GLU A 56 -6.37 0.73 -7.51
N LEU A 57 -5.91 1.87 -7.03
CA LEU A 57 -5.16 2.83 -7.84
C LEU A 57 -3.69 2.44 -8.00
N PHE A 58 -3.11 1.77 -7.02
CA PHE A 58 -1.68 1.47 -6.99
C PHE A 58 -1.42 -0.01 -6.69
N PRO A 59 -1.92 -0.93 -7.50
CA PRO A 59 -1.66 -2.37 -7.26
C PRO A 59 -0.18 -2.71 -7.37
N GLU A 60 0.57 -2.02 -8.21
CA GLU A 60 1.99 -2.27 -8.38
C GLU A 60 2.78 -1.94 -7.12
N VAL A 61 2.39 -0.87 -6.43
CA VAL A 61 3.03 -0.49 -5.17
C VAL A 61 2.73 -1.54 -4.09
N LEU A 62 1.52 -2.06 -4.08
CA LEU A 62 1.15 -3.12 -3.17
C LEU A 62 2.04 -4.34 -3.38
N TRP A 63 2.25 -4.75 -4.62
CA TRP A 63 3.11 -5.87 -4.95
C TRP A 63 4.56 -5.62 -4.54
N ASP A 64 5.09 -4.44 -4.80
CA ASP A 64 6.45 -4.07 -4.41
C ASP A 64 6.65 -4.23 -2.90
N LYS A 65 5.68 -3.78 -2.11
CA LYS A 65 5.76 -3.90 -0.66
C LYS A 65 5.65 -5.35 -0.21
N CYS A 66 4.88 -6.17 -0.92
CA CYS A 66 4.80 -7.60 -0.64
C CYS A 66 6.14 -8.29 -0.87
N PHE A 67 6.81 -7.98 -1.96
CA PHE A 67 8.14 -8.53 -2.23
C PHE A 67 9.14 -8.11 -1.17
N ASP A 68 9.07 -6.87 -0.70
CA ASP A 68 9.94 -6.39 0.38
C ASP A 68 9.73 -7.19 1.66
N LYS A 69 8.51 -7.55 1.98
CA LYS A 69 8.22 -8.32 3.19
C LYS A 69 8.75 -9.75 3.15
N LEU A 70 9.00 -10.28 1.96
CA LEU A 70 9.51 -11.63 1.80
C LEU A 70 11.03 -11.71 1.90
N HIS A 71 11.69 -10.59 2.00
CA HIS A 71 13.17 -10.51 2.11
C HIS A 71 13.65 -10.31 3.51
#